data_874bf2d6c29b2fdadcf2da4b82fefb78
#
_entry.id   874bf2d6c29b2fdadcf2da4b82fefb78
#
_cell.length_a   1.000
_cell.length_b   1.000
_cell.length_c   1.000
_cell.angle_alpha   90.00
_cell.angle_beta   90.00
_cell.angle_gamma   90.00
#
_symmetry.space_group_name_H-M   'P 1'
#
loop_
_entity.id
_entity.type
_entity.pdbx_description
1 polymer ?
#
loop_
_entity_poly.entity_id
_entity_poly.type
_entity_poly.pdbx_seq_one_letter_code
_entity_poly.pdbx_strand_id
1 'polypeptide(L)'
;LSITACALLIGLGYYTYSNYQTFASQPLGPAMPISQQSLPPTWTASPGPSPTLVGQVTLAPLVIFPTATPSAMCGGPNIMNILLIGADTRGDNYTYGLADAIRIVRVDFVTPKVTVLEFPRDLWVEIPHISDNLNGQDHEKLNQAYLYGQPGFQYWDDPSGGSGLLALTLNKNFGVQTEHYVSINMRTFENIINALGGIDVNITTEAAAHSTNLSIGVHHLTGAEALKV
;
A
#
# COMPACT_ATOMS: atom_id res chain seq x y z
N LEU A 1 46.00 23.24 16.60
CA LEU A 1 45.36 21.92 16.38
C LEU A 1 43.91 21.88 16.83
N SER A 2 43.50 22.63 17.87
CA SER A 2 42.10 22.60 18.36
C SER A 2 41.08 23.34 17.45
N ILE A 3 41.48 24.48 16.85
CA ILE A 3 40.58 25.28 15.99
C ILE A 3 40.29 24.55 14.68
N THR A 4 41.27 23.91 14.08
CA THR A 4 41.09 23.13 12.86
C THR A 4 40.24 21.89 13.09
N ALA A 5 40.37 21.22 14.23
CA ALA A 5 39.52 20.09 14.59
C ALA A 5 38.05 20.50 14.81
N CYS A 6 37.81 21.63 15.49
CA CYS A 6 36.47 22.18 15.65
C CYS A 6 35.83 22.58 14.31
N ALA A 7 36.56 23.19 13.40
CA ALA A 7 36.07 23.54 12.08
C ALA A 7 35.69 22.30 11.24
N LEU A 8 36.48 21.23 11.31
CA LEU A 8 36.18 19.97 10.65
C LEU A 8 34.93 19.29 11.22
N LEU A 9 34.74 19.28 12.53
CA LEU A 9 33.55 18.72 13.18
C LEU A 9 32.30 19.51 12.83
N ILE A 10 32.38 20.85 12.80
CA ILE A 10 31.24 21.69 12.38
C ILE A 10 30.92 21.46 10.90
N GLY A 11 31.91 21.36 10.03
CA GLY A 11 31.75 21.08 8.62
C GLY A 11 31.11 19.70 8.36
N LEU A 12 31.57 18.67 9.10
CA LEU A 12 31.01 17.33 9.02
C LEU A 12 29.57 17.29 9.55
N GLY A 13 29.31 17.99 10.66
CA GLY A 13 27.96 18.10 11.22
C GLY A 13 26.99 18.82 10.28
N TYR A 14 27.44 19.91 9.64
CA TYR A 14 26.62 20.59 8.63
C TYR A 14 26.38 19.72 7.39
N TYR A 15 27.42 19.04 6.91
CA TYR A 15 27.29 18.13 5.76
C TYR A 15 26.30 16.98 6.02
N THR A 16 26.41 16.33 7.18
CA THR A 16 25.49 15.25 7.55
C THR A 16 24.06 15.75 7.74
N TYR A 17 23.89 16.93 8.36
CA TYR A 17 22.57 17.54 8.52
C TYR A 17 21.95 17.94 7.17
N SER A 18 22.73 18.54 6.27
CA SER A 18 22.26 18.92 4.93
C SER A 18 21.85 17.70 4.10
N ASN A 19 22.66 16.62 4.12
CA ASN A 19 22.28 15.37 3.44
C ASN A 19 21.05 14.73 4.05
N TYR A 20 20.90 14.75 5.37
CA TYR A 20 19.69 14.26 6.03
C TYR A 20 18.45 15.06 5.61
N GLN A 21 18.54 16.40 5.59
CA GLN A 21 17.42 17.25 5.15
C GLN A 21 17.06 16.99 3.67
N THR A 22 18.07 16.85 2.81
CA THR A 22 17.85 16.52 1.40
C THR A 22 17.18 15.16 1.26
N PHE A 23 17.63 14.16 2.00
CA PHE A 23 17.03 12.82 1.99
C PHE A 23 15.61 12.83 2.56
N ALA A 24 15.37 13.51 3.68
CA ALA A 24 14.07 13.59 4.33
C ALA A 24 13.03 14.39 3.52
N SER A 25 13.49 15.32 2.68
CA SER A 25 12.61 16.11 1.80
C SER A 25 12.34 15.48 0.44
N GLN A 26 13.07 14.41 0.08
CA GLN A 26 12.79 13.71 -1.18
C GLN A 26 11.46 12.96 -1.08
N PRO A 27 10.60 13.08 -2.09
CA PRO A 27 9.42 12.23 -2.17
C PRO A 27 9.85 10.76 -2.19
N LEU A 28 9.17 9.91 -1.43
CA LEU A 28 9.43 8.47 -1.31
C LEU A 28 9.04 7.71 -2.59
N GLY A 29 9.68 8.06 -3.69
CA GLY A 29 9.44 7.48 -5.00
C GLY A 29 8.45 8.29 -5.85
N PRO A 30 8.17 7.84 -7.07
CA PRO A 30 7.25 8.50 -7.97
C PRO A 30 5.83 8.51 -7.40
N ALA A 31 5.07 9.58 -7.68
CA ALA A 31 3.68 9.69 -7.26
C ALA A 31 2.85 8.56 -7.87
N MET A 32 1.94 7.99 -7.08
CA MET A 32 1.00 6.99 -7.60
C MET A 32 0.01 7.64 -8.57
N PRO A 33 -0.34 6.97 -9.69
CA PRO A 33 -1.33 7.49 -10.61
C PRO A 33 -2.68 7.59 -9.91
N ILE A 34 -3.23 8.81 -9.84
CA ILE A 34 -4.56 9.05 -9.30
C ILE A 34 -5.55 8.90 -10.44
N SER A 35 -6.24 7.75 -10.51
CA SER A 35 -7.39 7.62 -11.39
C SER A 35 -8.55 8.45 -10.84
N GLN A 36 -8.96 9.49 -11.55
CA GLN A 36 -10.21 10.21 -11.25
C GLN A 36 -11.42 9.40 -11.78
N GLN A 37 -11.55 8.17 -11.35
CA GLN A 37 -12.75 7.43 -11.66
C GLN A 37 -13.86 7.95 -10.75
N SER A 38 -14.91 8.54 -11.34
CA SER A 38 -16.12 8.88 -10.59
C SER A 38 -16.65 7.58 -9.98
N LEU A 39 -16.68 7.52 -8.67
CA LEU A 39 -17.31 6.41 -7.96
C LEU A 39 -18.72 6.22 -8.52
N PRO A 40 -19.18 4.99 -8.74
CA PRO A 40 -20.57 4.75 -9.06
C PRO A 40 -21.44 5.43 -8.00
N PRO A 41 -22.58 6.03 -8.38
CA PRO A 41 -23.42 6.75 -7.44
C PRO A 41 -23.68 5.86 -6.23
N THR A 42 -23.22 6.29 -5.08
CA THR A 42 -23.50 5.63 -3.81
C THR A 42 -25.01 5.42 -3.77
N TRP A 43 -25.46 4.23 -3.44
CA TRP A 43 -26.86 3.92 -3.24
C TRP A 43 -27.42 4.85 -2.15
N THR A 44 -27.84 6.04 -2.56
CA THR A 44 -28.61 6.90 -1.70
C THR A 44 -29.97 6.23 -1.57
N ALA A 45 -30.29 5.76 -0.39
CA ALA A 45 -31.62 5.23 -0.12
C ALA A 45 -32.64 6.26 -0.64
N SER A 46 -33.48 5.85 -1.59
CA SER A 46 -34.57 6.70 -2.10
C SER A 46 -35.34 7.19 -0.89
N PRO A 47 -35.54 8.50 -0.73
CA PRO A 47 -36.34 8.99 0.39
C PRO A 47 -37.72 8.36 0.29
N GLY A 48 -38.07 7.57 1.31
CA GLY A 48 -39.43 7.03 1.42
C GLY A 48 -40.43 8.18 1.45
N PRO A 49 -41.72 7.91 1.12
CA PRO A 49 -42.72 8.95 1.07
C PRO A 49 -42.76 9.67 2.42
N SER A 50 -42.49 10.97 2.37
CA SER A 50 -42.53 11.86 3.54
C SER A 50 -43.94 11.82 4.12
N PRO A 51 -44.14 11.54 5.40
CA PRO A 51 -45.48 11.68 5.99
C PRO A 51 -45.89 13.16 5.90
N THR A 52 -47.02 13.43 5.24
CA THR A 52 -47.61 14.75 5.19
C THR A 52 -48.12 15.11 6.60
N LEU A 53 -47.34 15.86 7.35
CA LEU A 53 -47.79 16.43 8.61
C LEU A 53 -48.73 17.61 8.33
N VAL A 54 -50.00 17.38 8.48
CA VAL A 54 -51.02 18.45 8.57
C VAL A 54 -50.97 18.99 10.00
N GLY A 55 -50.26 20.10 10.17
CA GLY A 55 -50.19 20.80 11.43
C GLY A 55 -49.04 21.79 11.43
N GLN A 56 -49.31 23.09 11.36
CA GLN A 56 -48.28 24.13 11.53
C GLN A 56 -47.76 24.11 12.96
N VAL A 57 -46.64 23.41 13.18
CA VAL A 57 -45.82 23.59 14.37
C VAL A 57 -44.70 24.56 13.97
N THR A 58 -44.77 25.78 14.50
CA THR A 58 -43.65 26.74 14.38
C THR A 58 -42.48 26.19 15.18
N LEU A 59 -41.56 25.46 14.50
CA LEU A 59 -40.32 25.00 15.11
C LEU A 59 -39.39 26.19 15.28
N ALA A 60 -38.88 26.38 16.48
CA ALA A 60 -37.78 27.30 16.73
C ALA A 60 -36.61 26.96 15.81
N PRO A 61 -35.84 27.95 15.33
CA PRO A 61 -34.71 27.69 14.45
C PRO A 61 -33.73 26.73 15.16
N LEU A 62 -33.49 25.59 14.53
CA LEU A 62 -32.50 24.64 15.01
C LEU A 62 -31.11 25.26 14.83
N VAL A 63 -30.50 25.70 15.91
CA VAL A 63 -29.14 26.22 15.90
C VAL A 63 -28.24 24.99 15.72
N ILE A 64 -27.84 24.72 14.46
CA ILE A 64 -26.85 23.70 14.15
C ILE A 64 -25.49 24.29 14.54
N PHE A 65 -24.97 23.87 15.67
CA PHE A 65 -23.57 24.12 15.99
C PHE A 65 -22.70 23.31 15.03
N PRO A 66 -21.71 23.93 14.34
CA PRO A 66 -20.79 23.17 13.53
C PRO A 66 -20.05 22.18 14.43
N THR A 67 -20.29 20.89 14.22
CA THR A 67 -19.49 19.85 14.86
C THR A 67 -18.05 20.03 14.37
N ALA A 68 -17.12 20.25 15.29
CA ALA A 68 -15.71 20.35 14.94
C ALA A 68 -15.30 19.10 14.13
N THR A 69 -14.82 19.32 12.93
CA THR A 69 -14.27 18.22 12.12
C THR A 69 -13.05 17.66 12.85
N PRO A 70 -13.02 16.38 13.18
CA PRO A 70 -11.84 15.78 13.83
C PRO A 70 -10.59 16.05 12.99
N SER A 71 -9.52 16.46 13.64
CA SER A 71 -8.23 16.73 13.02
C SER A 71 -7.34 15.50 13.11
N ALA A 72 -6.54 15.24 12.07
CA ALA A 72 -5.56 14.15 12.09
C ALA A 72 -4.50 14.38 13.18
N MET A 73 -4.09 13.32 13.88
CA MET A 73 -3.18 13.39 15.03
C MET A 73 -1.81 13.99 14.71
N CYS A 74 -1.31 13.82 13.49
CA CYS A 74 0.03 14.27 13.10
C CYS A 74 0.01 15.47 12.13
N GLY A 75 -1.14 16.16 11.98
CA GLY A 75 -1.27 17.29 11.04
C GLY A 75 -1.16 16.89 9.56
N GLY A 76 -1.16 15.61 9.27
CA GLY A 76 -1.17 15.03 7.91
C GLY A 76 -2.57 14.73 7.39
N PRO A 77 -2.71 13.82 6.42
CA PRO A 77 -3.99 13.39 5.90
C PRO A 77 -4.79 12.65 6.98
N ASN A 78 -6.11 12.74 6.92
CA ASN A 78 -6.98 12.02 7.84
C ASN A 78 -6.87 10.48 7.66
N ILE A 79 -6.62 10.05 6.44
CA ILE A 79 -6.53 8.65 6.04
C ILE A 79 -5.37 8.53 5.05
N MET A 80 -4.63 7.43 5.17
CA MET A 80 -3.56 7.04 4.25
C MET A 80 -3.74 5.59 3.86
N ASN A 81 -3.70 5.29 2.57
CA ASN A 81 -3.70 3.92 2.05
C ASN A 81 -2.33 3.62 1.43
N ILE A 82 -1.71 2.57 1.92
CA ILE A 82 -0.38 2.13 1.48
C ILE A 82 -0.54 0.78 0.80
N LEU A 83 -0.11 0.67 -0.46
CA LEU A 83 -0.03 -0.59 -1.18
C LEU A 83 1.24 -1.34 -0.78
N LEU A 84 1.11 -2.49 -0.14
CA LEU A 84 2.22 -3.39 0.16
C LEU A 84 2.29 -4.48 -0.90
N ILE A 85 3.46 -4.66 -1.49
CA ILE A 85 3.72 -5.61 -2.57
C ILE A 85 4.87 -6.53 -2.16
N GLY A 86 4.59 -7.83 -2.14
CA GLY A 86 5.61 -8.87 -2.07
C GLY A 86 5.85 -9.45 -3.46
N ALA A 87 7.00 -9.15 -4.06
CA ALA A 87 7.36 -9.63 -5.38
C ALA A 87 8.13 -10.96 -5.30
N ASP A 88 7.86 -11.88 -6.24
CA ASP A 88 8.48 -13.21 -6.27
C ASP A 88 9.92 -13.22 -6.79
N THR A 89 10.49 -12.06 -7.09
CA THR A 89 11.87 -11.94 -7.57
C THR A 89 12.89 -12.30 -6.52
N ARG A 90 13.96 -12.95 -6.97
CA ARG A 90 15.14 -13.30 -6.17
C ARG A 90 16.32 -12.43 -6.60
N GLY A 91 17.13 -11.99 -5.65
CA GLY A 91 18.31 -11.15 -5.91
C GLY A 91 18.01 -9.65 -5.87
N ASP A 92 18.81 -8.87 -6.60
CA ASP A 92 18.79 -7.40 -6.52
C ASP A 92 17.85 -6.75 -7.54
N ASN A 93 17.28 -7.53 -8.44
CA ASN A 93 16.42 -7.02 -9.49
C ASN A 93 14.95 -7.07 -9.07
N TYR A 94 14.32 -5.88 -8.96
CA TYR A 94 12.88 -5.75 -8.67
C TYR A 94 12.03 -5.67 -9.94
N THR A 95 12.66 -5.65 -11.11
CA THR A 95 12.00 -5.25 -12.34
C THR A 95 11.21 -6.35 -13.05
N TYR A 96 11.38 -7.62 -12.70
CA TYR A 96 10.70 -8.73 -13.38
C TYR A 96 10.19 -9.75 -12.39
N GLY A 97 9.03 -9.50 -11.81
CA GLY A 97 8.40 -10.41 -10.88
C GLY A 97 6.90 -10.24 -10.84
N LEU A 98 6.22 -11.24 -10.32
CA LEU A 98 4.81 -11.20 -10.03
C LEU A 98 4.59 -10.66 -8.61
N ALA A 99 3.47 -9.98 -8.38
CA ALA A 99 3.09 -9.57 -7.04
C ALA A 99 2.36 -10.74 -6.33
N ASP A 100 3.09 -11.54 -5.59
CA ASP A 100 2.52 -12.70 -4.92
C ASP A 100 1.82 -12.36 -3.60
N ALA A 101 2.20 -11.26 -2.97
CA ALA A 101 1.48 -10.69 -1.83
C ALA A 101 1.01 -9.27 -2.19
N ILE A 102 -0.30 -9.03 -2.11
CA ILE A 102 -0.93 -7.74 -2.45
C ILE A 102 -1.81 -7.34 -1.28
N ARG A 103 -1.42 -6.29 -0.55
CA ARG A 103 -2.15 -5.80 0.62
C ARG A 103 -2.30 -4.30 0.59
N ILE A 104 -3.45 -3.81 1.03
CA ILE A 104 -3.67 -2.40 1.32
C ILE A 104 -3.68 -2.23 2.83
N VAL A 105 -2.78 -1.38 3.32
CA VAL A 105 -2.77 -0.91 4.70
C VAL A 105 -3.42 0.46 4.75
N ARG A 106 -4.60 0.52 5.36
CA ARG A 106 -5.32 1.76 5.61
C ARG A 106 -5.04 2.23 7.02
N VAL A 107 -4.46 3.41 7.14
CA VAL A 107 -4.21 4.09 8.41
C VAL A 107 -5.20 5.23 8.57
N ASP A 108 -5.98 5.20 9.63
CA ASP A 108 -6.87 6.28 10.04
C ASP A 108 -6.19 7.07 11.17
N PHE A 109 -5.88 8.34 10.91
CA PHE A 109 -5.20 9.23 11.86
C PHE A 109 -6.19 10.05 12.71
N VAL A 110 -7.48 10.02 12.40
CA VAL A 110 -8.53 10.67 13.18
C VAL A 110 -8.99 9.74 14.30
N THR A 111 -9.32 8.50 13.94
CA THR A 111 -9.60 7.42 14.88
C THR A 111 -8.45 6.43 14.77
N PRO A 112 -7.43 6.48 15.65
CA PRO A 112 -6.22 5.69 15.50
C PRO A 112 -6.51 4.21 15.24
N LYS A 113 -6.47 3.82 13.96
CA LYS A 113 -6.80 2.46 13.52
C LYS A 113 -6.01 2.10 12.29
N VAL A 114 -5.47 0.90 12.29
CA VAL A 114 -4.87 0.28 11.10
C VAL A 114 -5.76 -0.88 10.66
N THR A 115 -6.07 -0.90 9.37
CA THR A 115 -6.81 -2.00 8.73
C THR A 115 -5.99 -2.53 7.58
N VAL A 116 -5.86 -3.84 7.49
CA VAL A 116 -5.16 -4.51 6.38
C VAL A 116 -6.19 -5.30 5.57
N LEU A 117 -6.19 -5.06 4.26
CA LEU A 117 -6.99 -5.78 3.28
C LEU A 117 -6.04 -6.53 2.33
N GLU A 118 -6.22 -7.82 2.22
CA GLU A 118 -5.45 -8.66 1.31
C GLU A 118 -6.24 -8.96 0.04
N PHE A 119 -5.57 -8.93 -1.11
CA PHE A 119 -6.12 -9.30 -2.41
C PHE A 119 -5.48 -10.61 -2.87
N PRO A 120 -6.28 -11.64 -3.18
CA PRO A 120 -5.76 -12.87 -3.77
C PRO A 120 -5.05 -12.58 -5.10
N ARG A 121 -3.83 -13.05 -5.26
CA ARG A 121 -3.00 -12.79 -6.44
C ARG A 121 -3.60 -13.29 -7.75
N ASP A 122 -4.41 -14.35 -7.68
CA ASP A 122 -5.02 -15.04 -8.84
C ASP A 122 -6.38 -14.46 -9.25
N LEU A 123 -6.83 -13.34 -8.67
CA LEU A 123 -8.05 -12.67 -9.10
C LEU A 123 -7.97 -12.33 -10.59
N TRP A 124 -8.99 -12.73 -11.34
CA TRP A 124 -9.12 -12.39 -12.76
C TRP A 124 -9.74 -11.01 -12.88
N VAL A 125 -8.96 -10.03 -13.36
CA VAL A 125 -9.28 -8.61 -13.33
C VAL A 125 -8.94 -7.94 -14.66
N GLU A 126 -9.60 -6.83 -14.96
CA GLU A 126 -9.22 -5.95 -16.05
C GLU A 126 -7.94 -5.19 -15.65
N ILE A 127 -6.85 -5.36 -16.44
CA ILE A 127 -5.62 -4.61 -16.27
C ILE A 127 -5.58 -3.50 -17.32
N PRO A 128 -5.57 -2.22 -16.91
CA PRO A 128 -5.52 -1.11 -17.86
C PRO A 128 -4.27 -1.17 -18.76
N HIS A 129 -4.39 -0.64 -19.98
CA HIS A 129 -3.30 -0.45 -20.94
C HIS A 129 -2.68 -1.70 -21.56
N ILE A 130 -3.14 -2.92 -21.25
CA ILE A 130 -2.53 -4.13 -21.83
C ILE A 130 -3.17 -4.60 -23.14
N SER A 131 -4.40 -4.20 -23.44
CA SER A 131 -5.19 -4.72 -24.57
C SER A 131 -4.53 -4.48 -25.94
N ASP A 132 -3.88 -3.34 -26.13
CA ASP A 132 -3.24 -2.98 -27.41
C ASP A 132 -2.05 -3.89 -27.74
N ASN A 133 -1.39 -4.43 -26.72
CA ASN A 133 -0.19 -5.26 -26.83
C ASN A 133 -0.47 -6.76 -26.68
N LEU A 134 -1.63 -7.14 -26.13
CA LEU A 134 -2.04 -8.53 -25.91
C LEU A 134 -3.18 -8.98 -26.83
N ASN A 135 -3.19 -8.54 -28.09
CA ASN A 135 -4.19 -8.91 -29.09
C ASN A 135 -5.64 -8.66 -28.62
N GLY A 136 -5.87 -7.58 -27.89
CA GLY A 136 -7.18 -7.22 -27.36
C GLY A 136 -7.54 -7.87 -26.01
N GLN A 137 -6.66 -8.66 -25.43
CA GLN A 137 -6.86 -9.21 -24.09
C GLN A 137 -6.60 -8.12 -23.05
N ASP A 138 -7.60 -7.80 -22.25
CA ASP A 138 -7.56 -6.77 -21.21
C ASP A 138 -7.69 -7.34 -19.80
N HIS A 139 -7.92 -8.64 -19.66
CA HIS A 139 -8.05 -9.34 -18.38
C HIS A 139 -6.92 -10.35 -18.18
N GLU A 140 -6.38 -10.34 -16.98
CA GLU A 140 -5.39 -11.30 -16.50
C GLU A 140 -5.46 -11.45 -14.97
N LYS A 141 -4.60 -12.31 -14.40
CA LYS A 141 -4.45 -12.43 -12.95
C LYS A 141 -3.89 -11.13 -12.38
N LEU A 142 -4.41 -10.72 -11.22
CA LEU A 142 -4.05 -9.47 -10.56
C LEU A 142 -2.54 -9.30 -10.35
N ASN A 143 -1.81 -10.38 -10.01
CA ASN A 143 -0.37 -10.35 -9.80
C ASN A 143 0.42 -9.97 -11.05
N GLN A 144 -0.13 -10.19 -12.24
CA GLN A 144 0.50 -9.84 -13.52
C GLN A 144 0.54 -8.34 -13.76
N ALA A 145 -0.37 -7.57 -13.15
CA ALA A 145 -0.37 -6.12 -13.27
C ALA A 145 0.97 -5.50 -12.81
N TYR A 146 1.56 -6.06 -11.76
CA TYR A 146 2.88 -5.61 -11.30
C TYR A 146 3.97 -5.90 -12.32
N LEU A 147 3.98 -7.08 -12.93
CA LEU A 147 4.95 -7.47 -13.95
C LEU A 147 4.80 -6.61 -15.21
N TYR A 148 3.58 -6.45 -15.70
CA TYR A 148 3.30 -5.71 -16.93
C TYR A 148 3.61 -4.22 -16.82
N GLY A 149 3.56 -3.64 -15.63
CA GLY A 149 3.96 -2.27 -15.38
C GLY A 149 5.47 -2.05 -15.34
N GLN A 150 6.29 -3.11 -15.41
CA GLN A 150 7.74 -2.97 -15.35
C GLN A 150 8.33 -2.48 -16.69
N PRO A 151 9.45 -1.75 -16.64
CA PRO A 151 10.16 -1.32 -17.85
C PRO A 151 10.50 -2.52 -18.76
N GLY A 152 10.27 -2.37 -20.05
CA GLY A 152 10.56 -3.41 -21.05
C GLY A 152 9.33 -4.12 -21.60
N PHE A 153 8.20 -4.11 -20.89
CA PHE A 153 6.94 -4.66 -21.41
C PHE A 153 6.20 -3.69 -22.34
N GLN A 154 6.48 -2.39 -22.24
CA GLN A 154 5.86 -1.32 -23.04
C GLN A 154 4.35 -1.14 -22.88
N TYR A 155 3.76 -1.67 -21.81
CA TYR A 155 2.34 -1.50 -21.49
C TYR A 155 2.08 -0.26 -20.63
N TRP A 156 3.07 0.15 -19.84
CA TRP A 156 2.95 1.23 -18.88
C TRP A 156 4.21 2.11 -18.90
N ASP A 157 4.06 3.36 -19.34
CA ASP A 157 5.15 4.33 -19.43
C ASP A 157 4.98 5.41 -18.34
N ASP A 158 5.07 4.98 -17.09
CA ASP A 158 4.99 5.85 -15.92
C ASP A 158 6.11 5.48 -14.93
N PRO A 159 6.76 6.47 -14.29
CA PRO A 159 7.84 6.22 -13.33
C PRO A 159 7.45 5.33 -12.14
N SER A 160 6.15 5.21 -11.82
CA SER A 160 5.65 4.31 -10.77
C SER A 160 5.77 2.82 -11.13
N GLY A 161 5.99 2.51 -12.41
CA GLY A 161 6.26 1.16 -12.90
C GLY A 161 5.19 0.14 -12.49
N GLY A 162 5.60 -1.06 -12.11
CA GLY A 162 4.70 -2.13 -11.72
C GLY A 162 3.79 -1.79 -10.54
N SER A 163 4.30 -1.03 -9.58
CA SER A 163 3.48 -0.57 -8.45
C SER A 163 2.36 0.35 -8.89
N GLY A 164 2.62 1.23 -9.86
CA GLY A 164 1.62 2.14 -10.42
C GLY A 164 0.54 1.41 -11.20
N LEU A 165 0.92 0.50 -12.10
CA LEU A 165 -0.06 -0.27 -12.88
C LEU A 165 -0.92 -1.17 -11.97
N LEU A 166 -0.31 -1.80 -10.94
CA LEU A 166 -1.06 -2.58 -9.95
C LEU A 166 -2.04 -1.69 -9.16
N ALA A 167 -1.62 -0.50 -8.73
CA ALA A 167 -2.49 0.46 -8.05
C ALA A 167 -3.66 0.90 -8.93
N LEU A 168 -3.37 1.20 -10.20
CA LEU A 168 -4.40 1.56 -11.18
C LEU A 168 -5.39 0.40 -11.41
N THR A 169 -4.88 -0.84 -11.47
CA THR A 169 -5.70 -2.05 -11.58
C THR A 169 -6.62 -2.24 -10.37
N LEU A 170 -6.11 -2.04 -9.15
CA LEU A 170 -6.91 -2.09 -7.92
C LEU A 170 -7.96 -0.97 -7.90
N ASN A 171 -7.60 0.21 -8.36
CA ASN A 171 -8.57 1.32 -8.47
C ASN A 171 -9.66 1.02 -9.50
N LYS A 172 -9.30 0.54 -10.68
CA LYS A 172 -10.24 0.21 -11.78
C LYS A 172 -11.26 -0.84 -11.36
N ASN A 173 -10.84 -1.92 -10.72
CA ASN A 173 -11.70 -3.06 -10.42
C ASN A 173 -12.43 -2.94 -9.06
N PHE A 174 -11.83 -2.25 -8.08
CA PHE A 174 -12.32 -2.24 -6.70
C PHE A 174 -12.52 -0.84 -6.12
N GLY A 175 -12.19 0.23 -6.86
CA GLY A 175 -12.29 1.60 -6.38
C GLY A 175 -11.29 1.96 -5.28
N VAL A 176 -10.24 1.15 -5.09
CA VAL A 176 -9.23 1.39 -4.06
C VAL A 176 -8.23 2.44 -4.54
N GLN A 177 -8.08 3.51 -3.77
CA GLN A 177 -7.07 4.55 -4.01
C GLN A 177 -5.90 4.33 -3.05
N THR A 178 -4.68 4.46 -3.57
CA THR A 178 -3.45 4.34 -2.80
C THR A 178 -2.57 5.55 -3.04
N GLU A 179 -2.06 6.13 -1.96
CA GLU A 179 -1.20 7.30 -2.00
C GLU A 179 0.29 6.92 -1.98
N HIS A 180 0.58 5.76 -1.40
CA HIS A 180 1.94 5.26 -1.22
C HIS A 180 2.02 3.78 -1.53
N TYR A 181 3.24 3.32 -1.82
CA TYR A 181 3.51 1.89 -1.95
C TYR A 181 4.84 1.49 -1.29
N VAL A 182 4.92 0.23 -0.91
CA VAL A 182 6.14 -0.44 -0.50
C VAL A 182 6.21 -1.76 -1.26
N SER A 183 7.26 -1.92 -2.05
CA SER A 183 7.53 -3.17 -2.76
C SER A 183 8.79 -3.81 -2.21
N ILE A 184 8.71 -5.08 -1.83
CA ILE A 184 9.83 -5.88 -1.37
C ILE A 184 9.90 -7.17 -2.18
N ASN A 185 11.12 -7.63 -2.46
CA ASN A 185 11.35 -8.94 -3.05
C ASN A 185 11.74 -9.97 -1.96
N MET A 186 11.87 -11.23 -2.36
CA MET A 186 12.21 -12.33 -1.44
C MET A 186 13.52 -12.08 -0.67
N ARG A 187 14.55 -11.53 -1.33
CA ARG A 187 15.82 -11.21 -0.68
C ARG A 187 15.68 -10.10 0.37
N THR A 188 14.94 -9.06 0.05
CA THR A 188 14.68 -7.97 1.00
C THR A 188 13.87 -8.47 2.18
N PHE A 189 12.86 -9.32 1.95
CA PHE A 189 12.11 -9.97 3.02
C PHE A 189 13.04 -10.76 3.95
N GLU A 190 13.89 -11.62 3.40
CA GLU A 190 14.88 -12.39 4.17
C GLU A 190 15.78 -11.47 5.01
N ASN A 191 16.31 -10.40 4.41
CA ASN A 191 17.17 -9.45 5.09
C ASN A 191 16.44 -8.72 6.24
N ILE A 192 15.18 -8.33 6.04
CA ILE A 192 14.36 -7.69 7.09
C ILE A 192 14.17 -8.63 8.26
N ILE A 193 13.78 -9.89 8.01
CA ILE A 193 13.58 -10.88 9.08
C ILE A 193 14.89 -11.14 9.84
N ASN A 194 16.01 -11.30 9.12
CA ASN A 194 17.32 -11.49 9.76
C ASN A 194 17.74 -10.26 10.59
N ALA A 195 17.46 -9.04 10.12
CA ALA A 195 17.75 -7.80 10.86
C ALA A 195 16.93 -7.66 12.15
N LEU A 196 15.72 -8.23 12.17
CA LEU A 196 14.87 -8.31 13.37
C LEU A 196 15.32 -9.41 14.34
N GLY A 197 16.26 -10.26 13.94
CA GLY A 197 16.73 -11.40 14.72
C GLY A 197 15.90 -12.66 14.52
N GLY A 198 15.01 -12.71 13.54
CA GLY A 198 14.06 -13.79 13.27
C GLY A 198 12.62 -13.42 13.60
N ILE A 199 11.70 -14.33 13.33
CA ILE A 199 10.27 -14.21 13.70
C ILE A 199 9.77 -15.49 14.34
N ASP A 200 8.83 -15.35 15.28
CA ASP A 200 8.15 -16.49 15.90
C ASP A 200 6.86 -16.79 15.11
N VAL A 201 6.75 -18.02 14.59
CA VAL A 201 5.59 -18.49 13.85
C VAL A 201 4.96 -19.66 14.60
N ASN A 202 3.66 -19.59 14.83
CA ASN A 202 2.90 -20.66 15.49
C ASN A 202 2.17 -21.52 14.45
N ILE A 203 2.63 -22.73 14.25
CA ILE A 203 1.98 -23.72 13.38
C ILE A 203 0.85 -24.38 14.17
N THR A 204 -0.40 -24.13 13.76
CA THR A 204 -1.60 -24.54 14.51
C THR A 204 -2.37 -25.70 13.90
N THR A 205 -2.07 -26.09 12.65
CA THR A 205 -2.80 -27.15 11.94
C THR A 205 -1.85 -28.19 11.36
N GLU A 206 -2.32 -29.44 11.23
CA GLU A 206 -1.55 -30.50 10.57
C GLU A 206 -1.28 -30.20 9.09
N ALA A 207 -2.22 -29.55 8.40
CA ALA A 207 -2.04 -29.14 7.01
C ALA A 207 -0.88 -28.14 6.86
N ALA A 208 -0.80 -27.13 7.75
CA ALA A 208 0.32 -26.19 7.79
C ALA A 208 1.63 -26.90 8.17
N ALA A 209 1.62 -27.78 9.16
CA ALA A 209 2.78 -28.56 9.54
C ALA A 209 3.32 -29.40 8.38
N HIS A 210 2.45 -30.04 7.62
CA HIS A 210 2.84 -30.82 6.46
C HIS A 210 3.39 -29.96 5.33
N SER A 211 2.76 -28.81 5.03
CA SER A 211 3.18 -27.92 3.94
C SER A 211 4.50 -27.21 4.22
N THR A 212 4.78 -26.90 5.48
CA THR A 212 6.00 -26.19 5.89
C THR A 212 7.13 -27.12 6.34
N ASN A 213 6.83 -28.39 6.53
CA ASN A 213 7.71 -29.39 7.14
C ASN A 213 8.19 -29.01 8.56
N LEU A 214 7.32 -28.31 9.30
CA LEU A 214 7.51 -27.95 10.69
C LEU A 214 6.49 -28.70 11.56
N SER A 215 6.84 -28.98 12.82
CA SER A 215 5.88 -29.57 13.76
C SER A 215 4.82 -28.52 14.20
N ILE A 216 3.70 -29.00 14.74
CA ILE A 216 2.75 -28.10 15.42
C ILE A 216 3.45 -27.45 16.62
N GLY A 217 3.26 -26.14 16.78
CA GLY A 217 3.86 -25.34 17.85
C GLY A 217 4.52 -24.06 17.36
N VAL A 218 5.22 -23.40 18.26
CA VAL A 218 5.94 -22.15 17.99
C VAL A 218 7.35 -22.47 17.52
N HIS A 219 7.73 -21.83 16.41
CA HIS A 219 9.07 -21.95 15.80
C HIS A 219 9.67 -20.57 15.63
N HIS A 220 10.91 -20.41 16.05
CA HIS A 220 11.69 -19.20 15.75
C HIS A 220 12.39 -19.41 14.40
N LEU A 221 12.05 -18.59 13.40
CA LEU A 221 12.50 -18.75 12.03
C LEU A 221 13.45 -17.62 11.61
N THR A 222 14.54 -17.99 10.98
CA THR A 222 15.39 -17.06 10.22
C THR A 222 14.69 -16.58 8.94
N GLY A 223 15.22 -15.55 8.28
CA GLY A 223 14.65 -15.07 7.03
C GLY A 223 14.54 -16.14 5.95
N ALA A 224 15.57 -16.97 5.79
CA ALA A 224 15.56 -18.06 4.81
C ALA A 224 14.54 -19.18 5.15
N GLU A 225 14.29 -19.42 6.42
CA GLU A 225 13.26 -20.37 6.86
C GLU A 225 11.87 -19.78 6.72
N ALA A 226 11.70 -18.49 7.05
CA ALA A 226 10.43 -17.77 6.92
C ALA A 226 9.93 -17.68 5.46
N LEU A 227 10.83 -17.68 4.48
CA LEU A 227 10.46 -17.75 3.05
C LEU A 227 9.87 -19.10 2.62
N LYS A 228 9.98 -20.13 3.43
CA LYS A 228 9.48 -21.50 3.12
C LYS A 228 8.11 -21.76 3.74
N VAL A 229 7.66 -20.89 4.63
CA VAL A 229 6.41 -20.98 5.36
C VAL A 229 5.33 -20.11 4.72
#